data_a313ea16a823b3888ecc867592f882ec
#
_entry.id   a313ea16a823b3888ecc867592f882ec
#
_cell.length_a   1.000
_cell.length_b   1.000
_cell.length_c   1.000
_cell.angle_alpha   90.00
_cell.angle_beta   90.00
_cell.angle_gamma   90.00
#
_symmetry.space_group_name_H-M   'P 1'
#
loop_
_entity.id
_entity.type
_entity.pdbx_description
1 polymer ?
#
loop_
_entity_poly.entity_id
_entity_poly.type
_entity_poly.pdbx_seq_one_letter_code
_entity_poly.pdbx_strand_id
1 'polypeptide(L)'
;MDYNDVIRNKNRILAITLLICIVLRCIVNTFFTGIVQVIPMGIGGLIFTALLLLLNKKVHPVVMMYAMVVLMSAISIILMIAFPCTTNYLMFFLSIFFVVIYEDIRPIIMQSAISAAAMVYFYFRYTQELRDSWSTDAMAMCVVYIVSGMLVYISLCRLTKEQFHQLRKTHKASEKERKKAEQLLAEIGKSVGVLDTTSGKLNDNITMTGTISDQI
;
A
#
# COMPACT_ATOMS: atom_id res chain seq x y z
N MET A 1 12.29 7.41 2.91
CA MET A 1 11.94 6.01 3.11
C MET A 1 12.44 5.25 1.90
N ASP A 2 13.24 4.23 2.07
CA ASP A 2 13.77 3.44 0.96
C ASP A 2 12.63 2.63 0.31
N TYR A 3 12.74 2.38 -1.00
CA TYR A 3 11.74 1.60 -1.76
C TYR A 3 11.53 0.20 -1.14
N ASN A 4 12.61 -0.43 -0.70
CA ASN A 4 12.58 -1.73 -0.04
C ASN A 4 11.81 -1.70 1.30
N ASP A 5 11.93 -0.63 2.07
CA ASP A 5 11.20 -0.48 3.33
C ASP A 5 9.70 -0.31 3.09
N VAL A 6 9.32 0.42 2.03
CA VAL A 6 7.92 0.57 1.63
C VAL A 6 7.31 -0.78 1.27
N ILE A 7 7.99 -1.58 0.43
CA ILE A 7 7.51 -2.91 0.05
C ILE A 7 7.45 -3.84 1.26
N ARG A 8 8.46 -3.82 2.14
CA ARG A 8 8.46 -4.63 3.37
C ARG A 8 7.27 -4.32 4.26
N ASN A 9 6.91 -3.03 4.38
CA ASN A 9 5.73 -2.63 5.13
C ASN A 9 4.43 -3.08 4.45
N LYS A 10 4.32 -2.98 3.13
CA LYS A 10 3.19 -3.48 2.34
C LYS A 10 3.03 -5.00 2.49
N ASN A 11 4.11 -5.77 2.45
CA ASN A 11 4.11 -7.21 2.73
C ASN A 11 3.56 -7.51 4.13
N ARG A 12 3.96 -6.73 5.15
CA ARG A 12 3.47 -6.89 6.52
C ARG A 12 1.97 -6.60 6.62
N ILE A 13 1.51 -5.50 5.99
CA ILE A 13 0.09 -5.13 5.97
C ILE A 13 -0.71 -6.24 5.30
N LEU A 14 -0.25 -6.75 4.15
CA LEU A 14 -0.92 -7.84 3.45
C LEU A 14 -1.01 -9.11 4.31
N ALA A 15 0.08 -9.50 4.98
CA ALA A 15 0.06 -10.67 5.86
C ALA A 15 -0.93 -10.51 7.02
N ILE A 16 -1.01 -9.33 7.64
CA ILE A 16 -1.98 -9.04 8.71
C ILE A 16 -3.41 -9.06 8.16
N THR A 17 -3.65 -8.48 6.98
CA THR A 17 -4.98 -8.49 6.34
C THR A 17 -5.43 -9.93 6.02
N LEU A 18 -4.51 -10.77 5.51
CA LEU A 18 -4.78 -12.18 5.29
C LEU A 18 -5.15 -12.91 6.60
N LEU A 19 -4.45 -12.62 7.69
CA LEU A 19 -4.77 -13.18 9.00
C LEU A 19 -6.20 -12.82 9.42
N ILE A 20 -6.58 -11.56 9.31
CA ILE A 20 -7.92 -11.09 9.64
C ILE A 20 -8.96 -11.81 8.78
N CYS A 21 -8.73 -11.94 7.47
CA CYS A 21 -9.63 -12.64 6.56
C CYS A 21 -9.77 -14.14 6.91
N ILE A 22 -8.68 -14.81 7.29
CA ILE A 22 -8.70 -16.21 7.74
C ILE A 22 -9.55 -16.33 9.00
N VAL A 23 -9.36 -15.45 9.99
CA VAL A 23 -10.14 -15.46 11.24
C VAL A 23 -11.62 -15.24 10.94
N LEU A 24 -11.96 -14.22 10.13
CA LEU A 24 -13.35 -13.96 9.72
C LEU A 24 -13.96 -15.17 9.01
N ARG A 25 -13.23 -15.81 8.10
CA ARG A 25 -13.68 -17.01 7.42
C ARG A 25 -13.90 -18.17 8.39
N CYS A 26 -13.02 -18.37 9.36
CA CYS A 26 -13.19 -19.38 10.40
C CYS A 26 -14.46 -19.13 11.23
N ILE A 27 -14.70 -17.88 11.62
CA ILE A 27 -15.91 -17.51 12.36
C ILE A 27 -17.17 -17.86 11.54
N VAL A 28 -17.23 -17.41 10.28
CA VAL A 28 -18.39 -17.69 9.41
C VAL A 28 -18.56 -19.18 9.19
N ASN A 29 -17.49 -19.92 8.86
CA ASN A 29 -17.58 -21.37 8.62
C ASN A 29 -18.02 -22.15 9.85
N THR A 30 -17.69 -21.68 11.06
CA THR A 30 -18.15 -22.34 12.30
C THR A 30 -19.68 -22.44 12.37
N PHE A 31 -20.40 -21.46 11.86
CA PHE A 31 -21.85 -21.46 11.83
C PHE A 31 -22.45 -22.44 10.78
N PHE A 32 -21.73 -22.71 9.68
CA PHE A 32 -22.25 -23.53 8.58
C PHE A 32 -21.72 -24.97 8.57
N THR A 33 -20.44 -25.18 8.94
CA THR A 33 -19.79 -26.51 8.83
C THR A 33 -19.41 -27.12 10.18
N GLY A 34 -19.55 -26.36 11.26
CA GLY A 34 -19.19 -26.78 12.60
C GLY A 34 -17.71 -26.59 12.94
N ILE A 35 -17.43 -26.49 14.23
CA ILE A 35 -16.11 -26.10 14.76
C ILE A 35 -15.00 -27.09 14.42
N VAL A 36 -15.30 -28.39 14.36
CA VAL A 36 -14.29 -29.46 14.14
C VAL A 36 -13.62 -29.33 12.77
N GLN A 37 -14.35 -28.92 11.74
CA GLN A 37 -13.82 -28.75 10.39
C GLN A 37 -13.04 -27.43 10.24
N VAL A 38 -13.33 -26.44 11.08
CA VAL A 38 -12.71 -25.12 11.04
C VAL A 38 -11.35 -25.08 11.74
N ILE A 39 -11.14 -25.89 12.78
CA ILE A 39 -9.91 -25.92 13.58
C ILE A 39 -8.65 -26.14 12.71
N PRO A 40 -8.56 -27.14 11.84
CA PRO A 40 -7.37 -27.35 11.01
C PRO A 40 -7.08 -26.17 10.07
N MET A 41 -8.13 -25.56 9.52
CA MET A 41 -8.03 -24.40 8.64
C MET A 41 -7.52 -23.15 9.40
N GLY A 42 -8.03 -22.93 10.61
CA GLY A 42 -7.61 -21.83 11.48
C GLY A 42 -6.15 -21.97 11.92
N ILE A 43 -5.76 -23.14 12.41
CA ILE A 43 -4.37 -23.43 12.81
C ILE A 43 -3.42 -23.30 11.61
N GLY A 44 -3.76 -23.92 10.48
CA GLY A 44 -2.97 -23.83 9.25
C GLY A 44 -2.79 -22.38 8.78
N GLY A 45 -3.86 -21.59 8.81
CA GLY A 45 -3.82 -20.17 8.46
C GLY A 45 -2.96 -19.33 9.40
N LEU A 46 -3.02 -19.58 10.71
CA LEU A 46 -2.18 -18.91 11.70
C LEU A 46 -0.70 -19.22 11.49
N ILE A 47 -0.35 -20.50 11.36
CA ILE A 47 1.03 -20.96 11.09
C ILE A 47 1.55 -20.33 9.79
N PHE A 48 0.74 -20.37 8.75
CA PHE A 48 1.08 -19.78 7.45
C PHE A 48 1.36 -18.28 7.55
N THR A 49 0.50 -17.52 8.21
CA THR A 49 0.67 -16.07 8.37
C THR A 49 1.88 -15.74 9.24
N ALA A 50 2.12 -16.50 10.31
CA ALA A 50 3.31 -16.34 11.15
C ALA A 50 4.59 -16.59 10.34
N LEU A 51 4.61 -17.62 9.49
CA LEU A 51 5.73 -17.92 8.59
C LEU A 51 5.97 -16.76 7.61
N LEU A 52 4.92 -16.20 7.01
CA LEU A 52 5.04 -15.05 6.11
C LEU A 52 5.64 -13.83 6.81
N LEU A 53 5.22 -13.53 8.04
CA LEU A 53 5.76 -12.42 8.82
C LEU A 53 7.24 -12.63 9.20
N LEU A 54 7.64 -13.87 9.50
CA LEU A 54 9.04 -14.22 9.78
C LEU A 54 9.90 -14.12 8.51
N LEU A 55 9.43 -14.65 7.39
CA LEU A 55 10.13 -14.61 6.11
C LEU A 55 10.29 -13.16 5.59
N ASN A 56 9.31 -12.30 5.82
CA ASN A 56 9.38 -10.89 5.41
C ASN A 56 10.55 -10.13 6.07
N LYS A 57 11.05 -10.59 7.23
CA LYS A 57 12.22 -10.00 7.88
C LYS A 57 13.55 -10.47 7.25
N LYS A 58 13.59 -11.69 6.71
CA LYS A 58 14.83 -12.35 6.23
C LYS A 58 15.00 -12.27 4.72
N VAL A 59 13.92 -12.28 3.96
CA VAL A 59 13.91 -12.32 2.50
C VAL A 59 13.91 -10.90 1.91
N HIS A 60 14.47 -10.77 0.70
CA HIS A 60 14.43 -9.50 -0.02
C HIS A 60 12.97 -9.07 -0.29
N PRO A 61 12.58 -7.82 0.00
CA PRO A 61 11.16 -7.40 -0.01
C PRO A 61 10.44 -7.64 -1.33
N VAL A 62 11.10 -7.41 -2.47
CA VAL A 62 10.52 -7.63 -3.80
C VAL A 62 10.28 -9.12 -4.07
N VAL A 63 11.23 -9.99 -3.69
CA VAL A 63 11.06 -11.45 -3.82
C VAL A 63 9.90 -11.91 -2.96
N MET A 64 9.79 -11.38 -1.74
CA MET A 64 8.68 -11.68 -0.83
C MET A 64 7.34 -11.24 -1.40
N MET A 65 7.27 -10.09 -2.08
CA MET A 65 6.07 -9.62 -2.78
C MET A 65 5.56 -10.65 -3.80
N TYR A 66 6.44 -11.13 -4.69
CA TYR A 66 6.06 -12.16 -5.67
C TYR A 66 5.74 -13.51 -5.02
N ALA A 67 6.46 -13.88 -3.96
CA ALA A 67 6.16 -15.08 -3.18
C ALA A 67 4.74 -15.01 -2.58
N MET A 68 4.34 -13.86 -2.05
CA MET A 68 2.97 -13.64 -1.53
C MET A 68 1.91 -13.86 -2.62
N VAL A 69 2.12 -13.33 -3.84
CA VAL A 69 1.21 -13.52 -4.97
C VAL A 69 1.05 -15.00 -5.30
N VAL A 70 2.17 -15.73 -5.45
CA VAL A 70 2.16 -17.18 -5.74
C VAL A 70 1.47 -17.96 -4.62
N LEU A 71 1.76 -17.65 -3.38
CA LEU A 71 1.19 -18.33 -2.22
C LEU A 71 -0.31 -18.10 -2.09
N MET A 72 -0.80 -16.89 -2.36
CA MET A 72 -2.24 -16.61 -2.37
C MET A 72 -2.96 -17.38 -3.48
N SER A 73 -2.36 -17.44 -4.67
CA SER A 73 -2.89 -18.25 -5.76
C SER A 73 -2.91 -19.73 -5.40
N ALA A 74 -1.84 -20.25 -4.78
CA ALA A 74 -1.74 -21.64 -4.34
C ALA A 74 -2.82 -21.98 -3.30
N ILE A 75 -3.07 -21.10 -2.33
CA ILE A 75 -4.15 -21.29 -1.34
C ILE A 75 -5.50 -21.37 -2.03
N SER A 76 -5.81 -20.47 -2.97
CA SER A 76 -7.07 -20.47 -3.70
C SER A 76 -7.23 -21.76 -4.52
N ILE A 77 -6.17 -22.25 -5.14
CA ILE A 77 -6.15 -23.51 -5.89
C ILE A 77 -6.37 -24.70 -4.96
N ILE A 78 -5.66 -24.78 -3.83
CA ILE A 78 -5.81 -25.86 -2.85
C ILE A 78 -7.23 -25.91 -2.29
N LEU A 79 -7.79 -24.76 -1.95
CA LEU A 79 -9.16 -24.66 -1.45
C LEU A 79 -10.19 -25.12 -2.49
N MET A 80 -9.96 -24.79 -3.76
CA MET A 80 -10.84 -25.21 -4.85
C MET A 80 -10.75 -26.72 -5.10
N ILE A 81 -9.57 -27.33 -4.98
CA ILE A 81 -9.38 -28.78 -5.10
C ILE A 81 -10.04 -29.52 -3.94
N ALA A 82 -9.87 -29.01 -2.70
CA ALA A 82 -10.40 -29.65 -1.50
C ALA A 82 -11.93 -29.53 -1.39
N PHE A 83 -12.49 -28.39 -1.79
CA PHE A 83 -13.91 -28.07 -1.68
C PHE A 83 -14.36 -27.30 -2.94
N PRO A 84 -14.70 -28.00 -4.03
CA PRO A 84 -15.14 -27.37 -5.29
C PRO A 84 -16.53 -26.75 -5.09
N CYS A 85 -16.57 -25.45 -4.83
CA CYS A 85 -17.80 -24.71 -4.66
C CYS A 85 -17.64 -23.25 -5.16
N THR A 86 -18.76 -22.62 -5.48
CA THR A 86 -18.81 -21.23 -5.98
C THR A 86 -18.11 -20.24 -5.06
N THR A 87 -18.21 -20.42 -3.74
CA THR A 87 -17.55 -19.53 -2.77
C THR A 87 -16.02 -19.59 -2.88
N ASN A 88 -15.44 -20.79 -3.08
CA ASN A 88 -14.01 -20.94 -3.27
C ASN A 88 -13.56 -20.45 -4.64
N TYR A 89 -14.42 -20.56 -5.65
CA TYR A 89 -14.19 -19.98 -6.97
C TYR A 89 -14.05 -18.45 -6.92
N LEU A 90 -14.88 -17.77 -6.10
CA LEU A 90 -14.78 -16.33 -5.88
C LEU A 90 -13.48 -15.88 -5.18
N MET A 91 -12.74 -16.79 -4.52
CA MET A 91 -11.45 -16.48 -3.91
C MET A 91 -10.40 -16.02 -4.92
N PHE A 92 -10.51 -16.45 -6.19
CA PHE A 92 -9.63 -15.96 -7.26
C PHE A 92 -9.80 -14.47 -7.51
N PHE A 93 -11.01 -13.93 -7.40
CA PHE A 93 -11.24 -12.48 -7.46
C PHE A 93 -10.69 -11.77 -6.24
N LEU A 94 -10.96 -12.32 -5.06
CA LEU A 94 -10.49 -11.74 -3.80
C LEU A 94 -8.96 -11.62 -3.77
N SER A 95 -8.24 -12.59 -4.32
CA SER A 95 -6.78 -12.56 -4.39
C SER A 95 -6.23 -11.38 -5.19
N ILE A 96 -6.94 -10.93 -6.22
CA ILE A 96 -6.56 -9.75 -7.00
C ILE A 96 -6.68 -8.47 -6.14
N PHE A 97 -7.74 -8.35 -5.33
CA PHE A 97 -7.92 -7.19 -4.43
C PHE A 97 -6.77 -7.07 -3.43
N PHE A 98 -6.28 -8.18 -2.89
CA PHE A 98 -5.15 -8.14 -1.96
C PHE A 98 -3.87 -7.62 -2.61
N VAL A 99 -3.61 -8.00 -3.86
CA VAL A 99 -2.38 -7.60 -4.57
C VAL A 99 -2.36 -6.10 -4.90
N VAL A 100 -3.52 -5.44 -4.93
CA VAL A 100 -3.63 -3.98 -5.13
C VAL A 100 -2.87 -3.18 -4.08
N ILE A 101 -2.70 -3.70 -2.86
CA ILE A 101 -1.93 -3.07 -1.78
C ILE A 101 -0.51 -2.70 -2.22
N TYR A 102 0.06 -3.44 -3.17
CA TYR A 102 1.41 -3.15 -3.68
C TYR A 102 1.48 -1.90 -4.54
N GLU A 103 0.36 -1.45 -5.14
CA GLU A 103 0.34 -0.31 -6.07
C GLU A 103 1.38 -0.47 -7.20
N ASP A 104 1.68 -1.71 -7.57
CA ASP A 104 2.57 -2.07 -8.66
C ASP A 104 1.81 -2.90 -9.72
N ILE A 105 2.04 -2.55 -10.98
CA ILE A 105 1.34 -3.16 -12.11
C ILE A 105 1.75 -4.63 -12.30
N ARG A 106 3.01 -4.96 -12.03
CA ARG A 106 3.59 -6.29 -12.29
C ARG A 106 2.92 -7.41 -11.47
N PRO A 107 2.84 -7.32 -10.13
CA PRO A 107 2.16 -8.34 -9.34
C PRO A 107 0.66 -8.42 -9.64
N ILE A 108 0.00 -7.30 -10.02
CA ILE A 108 -1.41 -7.29 -10.41
C ILE A 108 -1.63 -8.08 -11.70
N ILE A 109 -0.82 -7.86 -12.73
CA ILE A 109 -0.91 -8.61 -14.00
C ILE A 109 -0.66 -10.10 -13.74
N MET A 110 0.37 -10.44 -12.94
CA MET A 110 0.71 -11.82 -12.62
C MET A 110 -0.45 -12.52 -11.89
N GLN A 111 -1.01 -11.89 -10.84
CA GLN A 111 -2.14 -12.45 -10.10
C GLN A 111 -3.38 -12.62 -10.99
N SER A 112 -3.71 -11.61 -11.81
CA SER A 112 -4.86 -11.66 -12.71
C SER A 112 -4.73 -12.78 -13.74
N ALA A 113 -3.53 -12.98 -14.32
CA ALA A 113 -3.26 -14.05 -15.27
C ALA A 113 -3.40 -15.43 -14.62
N ILE A 114 -2.83 -15.63 -13.43
CA ILE A 114 -2.95 -16.89 -12.67
C ILE A 114 -4.41 -17.15 -12.31
N SER A 115 -5.13 -16.14 -11.81
CA SER A 115 -6.54 -16.26 -11.42
C SER A 115 -7.41 -16.62 -12.63
N ALA A 116 -7.24 -15.93 -13.77
CA ALA A 116 -8.00 -16.23 -14.98
C ALA A 116 -7.73 -17.65 -15.50
N ALA A 117 -6.46 -18.07 -15.57
CA ALA A 117 -6.09 -19.42 -16.00
C ALA A 117 -6.65 -20.50 -15.06
N ALA A 118 -6.56 -20.29 -13.74
CA ALA A 118 -7.11 -21.20 -12.74
C ALA A 118 -8.64 -21.29 -12.84
N MET A 119 -9.34 -20.16 -13.01
CA MET A 119 -10.79 -20.14 -13.14
C MET A 119 -11.26 -20.91 -14.39
N VAL A 120 -10.58 -20.71 -15.54
CA VAL A 120 -10.89 -21.46 -16.76
C VAL A 120 -10.65 -22.97 -16.56
N TYR A 121 -9.50 -23.34 -15.97
CA TYR A 121 -9.17 -24.74 -15.70
C TYR A 121 -10.19 -25.42 -14.78
N PHE A 122 -10.53 -24.79 -13.66
CA PHE A 122 -11.47 -25.37 -12.69
C PHE A 122 -12.91 -25.44 -13.22
N TYR A 123 -13.32 -24.48 -14.05
CA TYR A 123 -14.62 -24.55 -14.71
C TYR A 123 -14.77 -25.83 -15.54
N PHE A 124 -13.75 -26.15 -16.36
CA PHE A 124 -13.80 -27.39 -17.16
C PHE A 124 -13.60 -28.65 -16.33
N ARG A 125 -12.81 -28.59 -15.24
CA ARG A 125 -12.50 -29.76 -14.41
C ARG A 125 -13.65 -30.16 -13.48
N TYR A 126 -14.36 -29.21 -12.93
CA TYR A 126 -15.46 -29.41 -11.99
C TYR A 126 -16.80 -28.96 -12.59
N THR A 127 -17.02 -29.34 -13.85
CA THR A 127 -18.21 -28.90 -14.61
C THR A 127 -19.51 -29.36 -13.95
N GLN A 128 -19.54 -30.54 -13.31
CA GLN A 128 -20.76 -31.07 -12.68
C GLN A 128 -21.10 -30.33 -11.39
N GLU A 129 -20.10 -30.07 -10.53
CA GLU A 129 -20.29 -29.40 -9.24
C GLU A 129 -20.57 -27.90 -9.38
N LEU A 130 -20.01 -27.28 -10.43
CA LEU A 130 -20.20 -25.85 -10.70
C LEU A 130 -21.36 -25.56 -11.63
N ARG A 131 -21.73 -26.49 -12.52
CA ARG A 131 -22.71 -26.29 -13.58
C ARG A 131 -24.15 -26.14 -13.10
N ASP A 132 -24.48 -26.76 -11.98
CA ASP A 132 -25.80 -26.58 -11.36
C ASP A 132 -26.02 -25.17 -10.82
N SER A 133 -24.91 -24.43 -10.63
CA SER A 133 -24.89 -23.06 -10.10
C SER A 133 -24.49 -22.01 -11.12
N TRP A 134 -23.82 -22.40 -12.23
CA TRP A 134 -23.18 -21.44 -13.17
C TRP A 134 -23.32 -21.87 -14.62
N SER A 135 -23.92 -20.99 -15.44
CA SER A 135 -23.95 -21.12 -16.90
C SER A 135 -22.57 -20.78 -17.52
N THR A 136 -22.37 -21.20 -18.78
CA THR A 136 -21.18 -20.84 -19.55
C THR A 136 -21.01 -19.33 -19.69
N ASP A 137 -22.13 -18.60 -19.78
CA ASP A 137 -22.16 -17.14 -19.85
C ASP A 137 -21.63 -16.50 -18.57
N ALA A 138 -21.98 -17.04 -17.38
CA ALA A 138 -21.48 -16.57 -16.10
C ALA A 138 -19.96 -16.73 -15.99
N MET A 139 -19.39 -17.83 -16.49
CA MET A 139 -17.96 -18.06 -16.53
C MET A 139 -17.24 -17.03 -17.46
N ALA A 140 -17.78 -16.81 -18.66
CA ALA A 140 -17.24 -15.81 -19.59
C ALA A 140 -17.26 -14.41 -18.95
N MET A 141 -18.35 -14.05 -18.26
CA MET A 141 -18.47 -12.79 -17.53
C MET A 141 -17.46 -12.66 -16.39
N CYS A 142 -17.14 -13.75 -15.68
CA CYS A 142 -16.10 -13.74 -14.67
C CYS A 142 -14.73 -13.38 -15.23
N VAL A 143 -14.35 -13.93 -16.39
CA VAL A 143 -13.11 -13.57 -17.08
C VAL A 143 -13.12 -12.08 -17.47
N VAL A 144 -14.25 -11.61 -18.02
CA VAL A 144 -14.42 -10.17 -18.34
C VAL A 144 -14.26 -9.31 -17.12
N TYR A 145 -14.81 -9.70 -15.95
CA TYR A 145 -14.65 -8.94 -14.70
C TYR A 145 -13.21 -8.92 -14.20
N ILE A 146 -12.46 -10.03 -14.32
CA ILE A 146 -11.03 -10.05 -14.00
C ILE A 146 -10.25 -9.07 -14.88
N VAL A 147 -10.46 -9.12 -16.19
CA VAL A 147 -9.79 -8.22 -17.14
C VAL A 147 -10.16 -6.75 -16.87
N SER A 148 -11.45 -6.47 -16.66
CA SER A 148 -11.93 -5.13 -16.34
C SER A 148 -11.35 -4.63 -15.01
N GLY A 149 -11.36 -5.48 -13.99
CA GLY A 149 -10.75 -5.18 -12.69
C GLY A 149 -9.25 -4.90 -12.80
N MET A 150 -8.53 -5.70 -13.56
CA MET A 150 -7.10 -5.48 -13.85
C MET A 150 -6.86 -4.12 -14.51
N LEU A 151 -7.66 -3.73 -15.50
CA LEU A 151 -7.53 -2.43 -16.17
C LEU A 151 -7.80 -1.26 -15.23
N VAL A 152 -8.83 -1.36 -14.39
CA VAL A 152 -9.13 -0.34 -13.37
C VAL A 152 -7.97 -0.21 -12.39
N TYR A 153 -7.42 -1.33 -11.90
CA TYR A 153 -6.30 -1.30 -10.95
C TYR A 153 -5.00 -0.80 -11.55
N ILE A 154 -4.71 -1.12 -12.81
CA ILE A 154 -3.56 -0.54 -13.54
C ILE A 154 -3.72 0.98 -13.63
N SER A 155 -4.92 1.45 -13.97
CA SER A 155 -5.22 2.89 -14.04
C SER A 155 -5.06 3.57 -12.69
N LEU A 156 -5.59 2.95 -11.62
CA LEU A 156 -5.45 3.43 -10.24
C LEU A 156 -3.98 3.51 -9.82
N CYS A 157 -3.18 2.47 -10.07
CA CYS A 157 -1.75 2.45 -9.78
C CYS A 157 -0.99 3.57 -10.50
N ARG A 158 -1.33 3.83 -11.77
CA ARG A 158 -0.72 4.94 -12.53
C ARG A 158 -1.06 6.28 -11.91
N LEU A 159 -2.35 6.51 -11.62
CA LEU A 159 -2.83 7.75 -11.01
C LEU A 159 -2.17 8.00 -9.65
N THR A 160 -2.13 6.99 -8.80
CA THR A 160 -1.51 7.07 -7.47
C THR A 160 -0.02 7.41 -7.57
N LYS A 161 0.72 6.76 -8.49
CA LYS A 161 2.15 7.06 -8.72
C LYS A 161 2.36 8.51 -9.17
N GLU A 162 1.51 9.00 -10.05
CA GLU A 162 1.58 10.38 -10.54
C GLU A 162 1.29 11.38 -9.44
N GLN A 163 0.25 11.16 -8.63
CA GLN A 163 -0.07 11.99 -7.47
C GLN A 163 1.07 12.03 -6.45
N PHE A 164 1.69 10.89 -6.14
CA PHE A 164 2.87 10.83 -5.25
C PHE A 164 4.06 11.60 -5.83
N HIS A 165 4.28 11.50 -7.14
CA HIS A 165 5.35 12.26 -7.79
C HIS A 165 5.12 13.77 -7.69
N GLN A 166 3.90 14.22 -7.95
CA GLN A 166 3.51 15.63 -7.83
C GLN A 166 3.63 16.12 -6.38
N LEU A 167 3.12 15.37 -5.42
CA LEU A 167 3.22 15.69 -3.99
C LEU A 167 4.69 15.83 -3.55
N ARG A 168 5.56 14.93 -3.98
CA ARG A 168 7.00 14.97 -3.70
C ARG A 168 7.67 16.20 -4.30
N LYS A 169 7.28 16.58 -5.51
CA LYS A 169 7.79 17.78 -6.20
C LYS A 169 7.36 19.06 -5.47
N THR A 170 6.08 19.14 -5.09
CA THR A 170 5.53 20.27 -4.34
C THR A 170 6.18 20.40 -2.96
N HIS A 171 6.35 19.28 -2.24
CA HIS A 171 7.02 19.28 -0.94
C HIS A 171 8.47 19.77 -1.01
N LYS A 172 9.23 19.34 -2.03
CA LYS A 172 10.60 19.82 -2.25
C LYS A 172 10.64 21.31 -2.61
N ALA A 173 9.67 21.80 -3.38
CA ALA A 173 9.57 23.22 -3.72
C ALA A 173 9.26 24.05 -2.46
N SER A 174 8.27 23.63 -1.67
CA SER A 174 7.91 24.29 -0.41
C SER A 174 9.06 24.31 0.60
N GLU A 175 9.82 23.21 0.72
CA GLU A 175 10.99 23.15 1.60
C GLU A 175 12.09 24.11 1.15
N LYS A 176 12.29 24.26 -0.16
CA LYS A 176 13.24 25.23 -0.72
C LYS A 176 12.80 26.68 -0.45
N GLU A 177 11.51 26.96 -0.58
CA GLU A 177 10.96 28.29 -0.27
C GLU A 177 11.06 28.59 1.23
N ARG A 178 10.78 27.63 2.10
CA ARG A 178 10.95 27.78 3.54
C ARG A 178 12.40 28.12 3.91
N LYS A 179 13.39 27.42 3.34
CA LYS A 179 14.80 27.72 3.57
C LYS A 179 15.19 29.13 3.09
N LYS A 180 14.65 29.57 1.95
CA LYS A 180 14.86 30.94 1.49
C LYS A 180 14.24 31.98 2.44
N ALA A 181 13.04 31.75 2.92
CA ALA A 181 12.37 32.60 3.89
C ALA A 181 13.16 32.68 5.23
N GLU A 182 13.66 31.57 5.71
CA GLU A 182 14.53 31.52 6.90
C GLU A 182 15.84 32.32 6.69
N GLN A 183 16.45 32.23 5.52
CA GLN A 183 17.63 33.01 5.17
C GLN A 183 17.35 34.54 5.12
N LEU A 184 16.23 34.91 4.47
CA LEU A 184 15.82 36.33 4.42
C LEU A 184 15.50 36.87 5.80
N LEU A 185 14.83 36.11 6.67
CA LEU A 185 14.58 36.50 8.06
C LEU A 185 15.88 36.72 8.85
N ALA A 186 16.87 35.87 8.65
CA ALA A 186 18.18 36.02 9.29
C ALA A 186 18.93 37.28 8.79
N GLU A 187 18.83 37.60 7.51
CA GLU A 187 19.43 38.76 6.90
C GLU A 187 18.74 40.06 7.38
N ILE A 188 17.40 40.05 7.44
CA ILE A 188 16.64 41.17 8.03
C ILE A 188 17.02 41.37 9.50
N GLY A 189 17.10 40.30 10.27
CA GLY A 189 17.53 40.38 11.68
C GLY A 189 18.92 41.03 11.84
N LYS A 190 19.86 40.66 10.98
CA LYS A 190 21.19 41.27 10.94
C LYS A 190 21.12 42.79 10.56
N SER A 191 20.31 43.12 9.59
CA SER A 191 20.15 44.52 9.14
C SER A 191 19.50 45.39 10.23
N VAL A 192 18.51 44.86 10.93
CA VAL A 192 17.90 45.53 12.09
C VAL A 192 18.92 45.78 13.20
N GLY A 193 19.77 44.81 13.51
CA GLY A 193 20.83 44.94 14.48
C GLY A 193 21.86 46.03 14.12
N VAL A 194 22.20 46.14 12.82
CA VAL A 194 23.08 47.22 12.34
C VAL A 194 22.40 48.58 12.44
N LEU A 195 21.10 48.68 12.12
CA LEU A 195 20.31 49.91 12.26
C LEU A 195 20.21 50.37 13.70
N ASP A 196 19.97 49.44 14.64
CA ASP A 196 19.90 49.74 16.07
C ASP A 196 21.24 50.29 16.58
N THR A 197 22.36 49.65 16.23
CA THR A 197 23.70 50.10 16.54
C THR A 197 24.02 51.48 15.95
N THR A 198 23.58 51.71 14.71
CA THR A 198 23.80 53.01 14.05
C THR A 198 22.96 54.13 14.67
N SER A 199 21.71 53.80 15.01
CA SER A 199 20.81 54.72 15.72
C SER A 199 21.34 55.12 17.10
N GLY A 200 21.90 54.15 17.84
CA GLY A 200 22.56 54.40 19.11
C GLY A 200 23.73 55.39 18.98
N LYS A 201 24.62 55.14 17.99
CA LYS A 201 25.75 56.07 17.70
C LYS A 201 25.29 57.45 17.30
N LEU A 202 24.21 57.58 16.53
CA LEU A 202 23.65 58.84 16.12
C LEU A 202 23.13 59.64 17.30
N ASN A 203 22.43 58.95 18.23
CA ASN A 203 21.94 59.57 19.47
C ASN A 203 23.08 60.07 20.36
N ASP A 204 24.15 59.29 20.50
CA ASP A 204 25.35 59.68 21.25
C ASP A 204 26.02 60.93 20.61
N ASN A 205 26.12 60.97 19.27
CA ASN A 205 26.67 62.15 18.56
C ASN A 205 25.81 63.38 18.74
N ILE A 206 24.45 63.23 18.71
CA ILE A 206 23.53 64.36 18.94
C ILE A 206 23.69 64.90 20.37
N THR A 207 23.80 64.02 21.36
CA THR A 207 24.02 64.41 22.73
C THR A 207 25.34 65.14 22.94
N MET A 208 26.42 64.66 22.28
CA MET A 208 27.74 65.27 22.33
C MET A 208 27.76 66.63 21.63
N THR A 209 27.07 66.80 20.53
CA THR A 209 26.95 68.07 19.80
C THR A 209 26.14 69.08 20.61
N GLY A 210 25.08 68.65 21.32
CA GLY A 210 24.30 69.49 22.22
C GLY A 210 25.16 70.03 23.39
N THR A 211 25.96 69.18 24.03
CA THR A 211 26.85 69.62 25.12
C THR A 211 27.93 70.58 24.66
N ILE A 212 28.44 70.46 23.45
CA ILE A 212 29.42 71.42 22.84
C ILE A 212 28.72 72.74 22.53
N SER A 213 27.49 72.73 22.06
CA SER A 213 26.72 73.94 21.78
C SER A 213 26.36 74.77 23.01
N ASP A 214 26.17 74.07 24.16
CA ASP A 214 25.92 74.76 25.43
C ASP A 214 27.19 75.36 26.11
N GLN A 215 28.40 75.09 25.59
CA GLN A 215 29.66 75.53 26.09
C GLN A 215 30.23 76.80 25.29
N ILE A 216 29.57 77.16 24.25
CA ILE A 216 29.91 78.35 23.47
C ILE A 216 28.95 79.53 23.78
#